data_5873ccc1dcec9cc4a51a99b3a4a09bfb
#
_entry.id   5873ccc1dcec9cc4a51a99b3a4a09bfb
#
_cell.length_a   1.000
_cell.length_b   1.000
_cell.length_c   1.000
_cell.angle_alpha   90.00
_cell.angle_beta   90.00
_cell.angle_gamma   90.00
#
_symmetry.space_group_name_H-M   'P 1'
#
loop_
_entity.id
_entity.type
_entity.pdbx_description
1 polymer ?
#
loop_
_entity_poly.entity_id
_entity_poly.type
_entity_poly.pdbx_seq_one_letter_code
_entity_poly.pdbx_strand_id
1 'polypeptide(L)'
;HGATLSHHVLIGMHATVLNHAQIGEYSIIGANAMVPQGMVIPPYSLVLGTPAKIVKSLGPEVETQIQENVEEYVLRAQAYKQHFTRPNAE
;
A
#
# COMPACT_ATOMS: atom_id res chain seq x y z
N HIS A 1 2.89 12.16 3.14
CA HIS A 1 2.35 13.48 2.89
C HIS A 1 2.27 13.73 1.38
N GLY A 2 1.08 13.99 0.91
CA GLY A 2 0.88 14.13 -0.52
C GLY A 2 0.81 12.82 -1.27
N ALA A 3 0.94 11.70 -0.60
CA ALA A 3 0.77 10.41 -1.25
C ALA A 3 -0.71 10.15 -1.48
N THR A 4 -1.02 9.42 -2.54
CA THR A 4 -2.39 9.09 -2.90
C THR A 4 -2.55 7.59 -2.95
N LEU A 5 -3.49 7.10 -2.17
CA LEU A 5 -3.83 5.68 -2.16
C LEU A 5 -5.24 5.53 -2.72
N SER A 6 -5.39 4.67 -3.70
CA SER A 6 -6.70 4.36 -4.24
C SER A 6 -7.44 3.43 -3.30
N HIS A 7 -8.66 3.04 -3.68
CA HIS A 7 -9.45 2.11 -2.90
C HIS A 7 -8.80 0.74 -2.87
N HIS A 8 -8.99 0.03 -1.78
CA HIS A 8 -8.65 -1.39 -1.71
C HIS A 8 -7.15 -1.64 -1.96
N VAL A 9 -6.31 -0.86 -1.27
CA VAL A 9 -4.87 -1.08 -1.31
C VAL A 9 -4.46 -1.74 -0.01
N LEU A 10 -3.68 -2.82 -0.10
CA LEU A 10 -3.12 -3.46 1.08
C LEU A 10 -1.72 -2.95 1.31
N ILE A 11 -1.50 -2.38 2.49
CA ILE A 11 -0.17 -1.87 2.86
C ILE A 11 0.35 -2.78 3.96
N GLY A 12 1.45 -3.44 3.69
CA GLY A 12 2.05 -4.35 4.65
C GLY A 12 2.65 -3.62 5.84
N MET A 13 2.99 -4.41 6.85
CA MET A 13 3.51 -3.90 8.10
C MET A 13 4.83 -3.17 7.86
N HIS A 14 4.98 -1.99 8.47
CA HIS A 14 6.19 -1.19 8.38
C HIS A 14 6.54 -0.72 6.98
N ALA A 15 5.59 -0.80 6.04
CA ALA A 15 5.82 -0.22 4.73
C ALA A 15 5.76 1.31 4.83
N THR A 16 6.55 1.97 3.99
CA THR A 16 6.62 3.42 3.96
C THR A 16 6.27 3.90 2.57
N VAL A 17 5.38 4.89 2.49
CA VAL A 17 4.99 5.50 1.22
C VAL A 17 5.37 6.97 1.28
N LEU A 18 6.31 7.37 0.45
CA LEU A 18 6.85 8.72 0.53
C LEU A 18 5.97 9.70 -0.25
N ASN A 19 6.34 10.98 -0.16
CA ASN A 19 5.50 12.06 -0.66
C ASN A 19 5.20 11.91 -2.14
N HIS A 20 3.97 12.21 -2.51
CA HIS A 20 3.51 12.26 -3.90
C HIS A 20 3.53 10.92 -4.62
N ALA A 21 3.78 9.81 -3.92
CA ALA A 21 3.61 8.49 -4.52
C ALA A 21 2.13 8.25 -4.77
N GLN A 22 1.82 7.50 -5.82
CA GLN A 22 0.44 7.18 -6.18
C GLN A 22 0.31 5.68 -6.31
N ILE A 23 -0.62 5.09 -5.57
CA ILE A 23 -0.78 3.64 -5.56
C ILE A 23 -2.17 3.30 -6.07
N GLY A 24 -2.21 2.56 -7.17
CA GLY A 24 -3.46 2.18 -7.81
C GLY A 24 -4.22 1.13 -7.03
N GLU A 25 -5.50 1.02 -7.34
CA GLU A 25 -6.39 0.14 -6.59
C GLU A 25 -5.96 -1.33 -6.69
N TYR A 26 -6.31 -2.08 -5.67
CA TYR A 26 -6.05 -3.51 -5.58
C TYR A 26 -4.57 -3.87 -5.73
N SER A 27 -3.72 -2.94 -5.32
CA SER A 27 -2.28 -3.21 -5.24
C SER A 27 -1.92 -3.68 -3.84
N ILE A 28 -0.85 -4.44 -3.76
CA ILE A 28 -0.33 -4.95 -2.49
C ILE A 28 1.09 -4.41 -2.33
N ILE A 29 1.30 -3.68 -1.24
CA ILE A 29 2.63 -3.19 -0.87
C ILE A 29 3.13 -4.10 0.23
N GLY A 30 4.21 -4.81 -0.03
CA GLY A 30 4.72 -5.78 0.92
C GLY A 30 5.26 -5.16 2.19
N ALA A 31 5.41 -5.98 3.20
CA ALA A 31 5.94 -5.52 4.49
C ALA A 31 7.33 -4.94 4.29
N ASN A 32 7.62 -3.87 5.01
CA ASN A 32 8.90 -3.19 4.99
C ASN A 32 9.29 -2.59 3.65
N ALA A 33 8.39 -2.57 2.69
CA ALA A 33 8.68 -1.91 1.42
C ALA A 33 8.73 -0.40 1.62
N MET A 34 9.56 0.25 0.82
CA MET A 34 9.65 1.71 0.86
C MET A 34 9.36 2.24 -0.53
N VAL A 35 8.19 2.84 -0.69
CA VAL A 35 7.75 3.39 -1.97
C VAL A 35 8.32 4.79 -2.12
N PRO A 36 9.21 5.00 -3.10
CA PRO A 36 9.90 6.29 -3.21
C PRO A 36 8.97 7.43 -3.55
N GLN A 37 9.47 8.62 -3.30
CA GLN A 37 8.75 9.84 -3.60
C GLN A 37 8.38 9.88 -5.08
N GLY A 38 7.12 10.21 -5.34
CA GLY A 38 6.64 10.39 -6.70
C GLY A 38 6.43 9.12 -7.50
N MET A 39 6.67 7.95 -6.92
CA MET A 39 6.50 6.70 -7.67
C MET A 39 5.03 6.48 -7.98
N VAL A 40 4.76 6.06 -9.21
CA VAL A 40 3.39 5.75 -9.64
C VAL A 40 3.27 4.24 -9.79
N ILE A 41 2.36 3.66 -9.03
CA ILE A 41 2.15 2.23 -9.03
C ILE A 41 0.79 1.97 -9.65
N PRO A 42 0.75 1.27 -10.81
CA PRO A 42 -0.52 1.01 -11.47
C PRO A 42 -1.38 0.06 -10.65
N PRO A 43 -2.67 0.01 -10.93
CA PRO A 43 -3.55 -0.91 -10.22
C PRO A 43 -3.09 -2.36 -10.36
N TYR A 44 -3.45 -3.18 -9.39
CA TYR A 44 -3.19 -4.62 -9.39
C TYR A 44 -1.69 -4.94 -9.42
N SER A 45 -0.89 -4.17 -8.68
CA SER A 45 0.54 -4.40 -8.64
C SER A 45 0.95 -5.03 -7.32
N LEU A 46 1.90 -5.95 -7.39
CA LEU A 46 2.58 -6.43 -6.19
C LEU A 46 3.92 -5.70 -6.10
N VAL A 47 4.13 -5.00 -5.00
CA VAL A 47 5.27 -4.12 -4.82
C VAL A 47 6.06 -4.55 -3.60
N LEU A 48 7.34 -4.81 -3.79
CA LEU A 48 8.21 -5.30 -2.72
C LEU A 48 9.52 -4.54 -2.72
N GLY A 49 10.14 -4.49 -1.55
CA GLY A 49 11.53 -4.10 -1.43
C GLY A 49 11.76 -2.67 -0.99
N THR A 50 13.04 -2.37 -0.76
CA THR A 50 13.51 -1.06 -0.35
C THR A 50 14.75 -0.74 -1.17
N PRO A 51 14.66 0.12 -2.17
CA PRO A 51 13.47 0.81 -2.65
C PRO A 51 12.49 -0.16 -3.32
N ALA A 52 11.23 0.17 -3.25
CA ALA A 52 10.18 -0.70 -3.74
C ALA A 52 10.21 -0.82 -5.24
N LYS A 53 9.89 -2.03 -5.71
CA LYS A 53 9.78 -2.29 -7.15
C LYS A 53 8.53 -3.08 -7.41
N ILE A 54 7.94 -2.86 -8.57
CA ILE A 54 6.78 -3.62 -8.99
C ILE A 54 7.28 -4.99 -9.43
N VAL A 55 6.87 -6.02 -8.72
CA VAL A 55 7.38 -7.37 -8.94
C VAL A 55 6.56 -8.09 -9.97
N LYS A 56 5.25 -7.90 -9.93
CA LYS A 56 4.38 -8.52 -10.92
C LYS A 56 3.01 -7.87 -10.89
N SER A 57 2.23 -8.16 -11.90
CA SER A 57 0.85 -7.77 -12.01
C SER A 57 -0.03 -8.85 -11.41
N LEU A 58 -1.01 -8.46 -10.60
CA LEU A 58 -1.88 -9.40 -9.92
C LEU A 58 -3.12 -9.66 -10.77
N GLY A 59 -3.66 -10.87 -10.64
CA GLY A 59 -4.87 -11.21 -11.36
C GLY A 59 -6.12 -10.72 -10.63
N PRO A 60 -7.29 -10.86 -11.26
CA PRO A 60 -8.52 -10.33 -10.66
C PRO A 60 -8.91 -11.01 -9.36
N GLU A 61 -8.39 -12.17 -9.07
CA GLU A 61 -8.69 -12.84 -7.80
C GLU A 61 -8.18 -12.05 -6.61
N VAL A 62 -7.25 -11.11 -6.81
CA VAL A 62 -6.76 -10.30 -5.72
C VAL A 62 -7.86 -9.43 -5.13
N GLU A 63 -8.88 -9.10 -5.91
CA GLU A 63 -9.96 -8.28 -5.41
C GLU A 63 -10.66 -8.95 -4.23
N THR A 64 -10.96 -10.23 -4.38
CA THR A 64 -11.60 -10.97 -3.29
C THR A 64 -10.65 -11.10 -2.11
N GLN A 65 -9.38 -11.40 -2.38
CA GLN A 65 -8.40 -11.55 -1.31
C GLN A 65 -8.28 -10.28 -0.48
N ILE A 66 -8.22 -9.15 -1.12
CA ILE A 66 -8.08 -7.88 -0.41
C ILE A 66 -9.36 -7.56 0.35
N GLN A 67 -10.51 -7.77 -0.26
CA GLN A 67 -11.77 -7.49 0.41
C GLN A 67 -11.98 -8.38 1.61
N GLU A 68 -11.57 -9.63 1.53
CA GLU A 68 -11.73 -10.55 2.65
C GLU A 68 -10.83 -10.18 3.82
N ASN A 69 -9.71 -9.56 3.54
CA ASN A 69 -8.73 -9.24 4.58
C ASN A 69 -8.75 -7.80 5.01
N VAL A 70 -9.55 -6.96 4.36
CA VAL A 70 -9.45 -5.53 4.57
C VAL A 70 -9.76 -5.15 6.01
N GLU A 71 -10.70 -5.83 6.64
CA GLU A 71 -11.07 -5.47 8.00
C GLU A 71 -9.92 -5.69 8.96
N GLU A 72 -9.26 -6.82 8.86
CA GLU A 72 -8.11 -7.09 9.69
C GLU A 72 -6.99 -6.10 9.45
N TYR A 73 -6.75 -5.77 8.18
CA TYR A 73 -5.71 -4.81 7.84
C TYR A 73 -6.06 -3.40 8.27
N VAL A 74 -7.32 -3.06 8.25
CA VAL A 74 -7.74 -1.75 8.73
C VAL A 74 -7.44 -1.62 10.21
N LEU A 75 -7.72 -2.65 10.98
CA LEU A 75 -7.41 -2.60 12.41
C LEU A 75 -5.92 -2.45 12.65
N ARG A 76 -5.10 -3.17 11.90
CA ARG A 76 -3.66 -3.02 12.01
C ARG A 76 -3.20 -1.62 11.61
N ALA A 77 -3.78 -1.10 10.55
CA ALA A 77 -3.42 0.23 10.08
C ALA A 77 -3.74 1.28 11.12
N GLN A 78 -4.85 1.13 11.82
CA GLN A 78 -5.20 2.08 12.87
C GLN A 78 -4.19 2.04 14.01
N ALA A 79 -3.71 0.87 14.36
CA ALA A 79 -2.70 0.75 15.39
C ALA A 79 -1.41 1.43 14.95
N TYR A 80 -1.06 1.29 13.70
CA TYR A 80 0.16 1.92 13.19
C TYR A 80 0.04 3.42 13.02
N LYS A 81 -1.14 3.90 12.72
CA LYS A 81 -1.32 5.34 12.59
C LYS A 81 -0.99 6.09 13.87
N GLN A 82 -1.04 5.41 14.98
CA GLN A 82 -0.66 6.05 16.22
C GLN A 82 0.83 6.30 16.28
N HIS A 83 1.60 5.55 15.51
CA HIS A 83 3.03 5.74 15.45
C HIS A 83 3.45 6.58 14.27
N PHE A 84 2.67 6.56 13.19
CA PHE A 84 2.97 7.37 12.05
C PHE A 84 2.14 8.57 12.12
N THR A 85 2.61 9.53 11.73
CA THR A 85 1.74 10.54 11.61
C THR A 85 1.31 10.50 10.25
N ARG A 86 0.92 9.87 9.79
CA ARG A 86 0.73 9.64 8.74
C ARG A 86 0.24 9.85 7.97
N PRO A 87 0.45 9.90 7.56
CA PRO A 87 0.24 10.44 6.78
C PRO A 87 -0.42 10.03 5.86
N ASN A 88 -0.43 9.63 5.56
CA ASN A 88 -1.08 9.32 4.67
C ASN A 88 -2.12 8.99 5.01
N ALA A 89 -2.12 9.09 5.70
CA ALA A 89 -3.16 8.73 5.97
C ALA A 89 -4.01 9.69 6.06
N GLU A 90 -3.81 10.33 6.07
CA GLU A 90 -4.64 11.11 6.13
C GLU A 90 -5.02 11.52 5.37
#